data_ef3d3d86bbbb6d4104d0c7a5c35a2901
#
_entry.id   ef3d3d86bbbb6d4104d0c7a5c35a2901
#
_cell.length_a   1.000
_cell.length_b   1.000
_cell.length_c   1.000
_cell.angle_alpha   90.00
_cell.angle_beta   90.00
_cell.angle_gamma   90.00
#
_symmetry.space_group_name_H-M   'P 1'
#
loop_
_entity.id
_entity.type
_entity.pdbx_description
1 polymer ?
#
loop_
_entity_poly.entity_id
_entity_poly.type
_entity_poly.pdbx_seq_one_letter_code
_entity_poly.pdbx_strand_id
1 'polypeptide(L)'
;WIGGLYFLFSIIFLIDIYDESFKKTLTNFFSFNSSEVLKQAFKIFLLYSGITLIIFIILNIFSIRSFDSLNLAFSLISSGGFLPVNDLSNIIKDKTQVIILSILMLTSFFSIFFSFNIIFLKNKNINFFYEDLHLIIYYIVVVTIFFLFFSFNNEFSSNLLSISSSMSNIGFSLETNQSNLNLVYLVLVIIGGSFFSTSSGLRFIKIYSLFKFSINQILSFSRPKNIFMNKLIFTKINFDFDEINKYFLTVLVFILSFFILTTLLSISGINFENSFKLSILTLMNTVNSSSYGLSDFNFNNLNFFIKYSLIFFMIIGRIELLTILLIIKKFLLKN
;
A
#
# COMPACT_ATOMS: atom_id res chain seq x y z
N TRP A 1 8.62 0.95 12.43
CA TRP A 1 9.80 1.09 11.57
C TRP A 1 10.45 -0.27 11.27
N ILE A 2 10.76 -1.06 12.30
CA ILE A 2 11.38 -2.38 12.16
C ILE A 2 10.52 -3.33 11.32
N GLY A 3 9.18 -3.35 11.53
CA GLY A 3 8.25 -4.20 10.78
C GLY A 3 8.25 -3.89 9.27
N GLY A 4 8.33 -2.62 8.88
CA GLY A 4 8.44 -2.22 7.47
C GLY A 4 9.77 -2.69 6.84
N LEU A 5 10.87 -2.60 7.58
CA LEU A 5 12.18 -3.09 7.14
C LEU A 5 12.20 -4.61 6.97
N TYR A 6 11.68 -5.36 7.96
CA TYR A 6 11.57 -6.82 7.86
C TYR A 6 10.67 -7.26 6.72
N PHE A 7 9.61 -6.51 6.44
CA PHE A 7 8.76 -6.79 5.28
C PHE A 7 9.54 -6.68 3.97
N LEU A 8 10.34 -5.61 3.78
CA LEU A 8 11.19 -5.45 2.59
C LEU A 8 12.24 -6.57 2.49
N PHE A 9 12.80 -7.03 3.61
CA PHE A 9 13.69 -8.19 3.62
C PHE A 9 12.96 -9.47 3.25
N SER A 10 11.75 -9.69 3.76
CA SER A 10 10.97 -10.90 3.45
C SER A 10 10.67 -11.02 1.95
N ILE A 11 10.46 -9.91 1.25
CA ILE A 11 10.28 -9.90 -0.21
C ILE A 11 11.53 -10.48 -0.91
N ILE A 12 12.74 -10.13 -0.46
CA ILE A 12 13.98 -10.65 -1.07
C ILE A 12 14.12 -12.17 -0.82
N PHE A 13 13.85 -12.63 0.42
CA PHE A 13 13.94 -14.04 0.77
C PHE A 13 12.89 -14.90 0.05
N LEU A 14 11.72 -14.33 -0.20
CA LEU A 14 10.60 -15.03 -0.85
C LEU A 14 10.59 -14.87 -2.38
N ILE A 15 11.60 -14.21 -2.94
CA ILE A 15 11.63 -13.85 -4.37
C ILE A 15 11.49 -15.06 -5.32
N ASP A 16 11.93 -16.23 -4.89
CA ASP A 16 11.79 -17.45 -5.69
C ASP A 16 10.35 -17.97 -5.79
N ILE A 17 9.48 -17.45 -4.94
CA ILE A 17 8.05 -17.77 -4.92
C ILE A 17 7.26 -16.74 -5.73
N TYR A 18 7.80 -15.54 -5.91
CA TYR A 18 7.16 -14.47 -6.67
C TYR A 18 7.26 -14.69 -8.18
N ASP A 19 6.38 -14.01 -8.92
CA ASP A 19 6.29 -14.09 -10.37
C ASP A 19 7.57 -13.61 -11.08
N GLU A 20 7.84 -14.14 -12.27
CA GLU A 20 9.04 -13.80 -13.05
C GLU A 20 9.11 -12.32 -13.45
N SER A 21 7.96 -11.65 -13.65
CA SER A 21 7.91 -10.22 -13.94
C SER A 21 8.49 -9.39 -12.80
N PHE A 22 8.22 -9.78 -11.55
CA PHE A 22 8.79 -9.14 -10.37
C PHE A 22 10.27 -9.45 -10.21
N LYS A 23 10.69 -10.69 -10.51
CA LYS A 23 12.11 -11.05 -10.54
C LYS A 23 12.87 -10.17 -11.53
N LYS A 24 12.36 -9.99 -12.74
CA LYS A 24 12.96 -9.12 -13.77
C LYS A 24 13.05 -7.66 -13.31
N THR A 25 12.03 -7.15 -12.62
CA THR A 25 12.06 -5.78 -12.09
C THR A 25 13.13 -5.63 -11.01
N LEU A 26 13.27 -6.62 -10.14
CA LEU A 26 14.26 -6.61 -9.07
C LEU A 26 15.68 -6.86 -9.55
N THR A 27 15.90 -7.65 -10.62
CA THR A 27 17.24 -7.86 -11.20
C THR A 27 17.87 -6.56 -11.70
N ASN A 28 17.07 -5.54 -12.03
CA ASN A 28 17.58 -4.22 -12.37
C ASN A 28 18.24 -3.50 -11.18
N PHE A 29 17.91 -3.91 -9.95
CA PHE A 29 18.40 -3.28 -8.72
C PHE A 29 19.36 -4.18 -7.92
N PHE A 30 19.22 -5.50 -8.08
CA PHE A 30 19.96 -6.52 -7.34
C PHE A 30 20.49 -7.64 -8.25
N SER A 31 21.69 -8.11 -7.96
CA SER A 31 22.21 -9.39 -8.46
C SER A 31 21.68 -10.51 -7.55
N PHE A 32 20.93 -11.48 -8.12
CA PHE A 32 20.34 -12.58 -7.35
C PHE A 32 21.32 -13.76 -7.16
N ASN A 33 22.50 -13.49 -6.63
CA ASN A 33 23.40 -14.54 -6.16
C ASN A 33 23.16 -14.77 -4.66
N SER A 34 22.95 -16.01 -4.26
CA SER A 34 22.74 -16.39 -2.86
C SER A 34 23.85 -15.89 -1.92
N SER A 35 25.07 -15.73 -2.41
CA SER A 35 26.21 -15.16 -1.68
C SER A 35 26.11 -13.65 -1.44
N GLU A 36 25.21 -12.92 -2.12
CA GLU A 36 25.10 -11.48 -2.04
C GLU A 36 23.85 -11.00 -1.28
N VAL A 37 23.04 -11.90 -0.75
CA VAL A 37 21.79 -11.57 -0.04
C VAL A 37 22.03 -10.60 1.13
N LEU A 38 23.10 -10.80 1.88
CA LEU A 38 23.48 -9.90 2.99
C LEU A 38 23.83 -8.49 2.50
N LYS A 39 24.56 -8.37 1.38
CA LYS A 39 24.89 -7.05 0.78
C LYS A 39 23.62 -6.34 0.31
N GLN A 40 22.68 -7.10 -0.24
CA GLN A 40 21.40 -6.58 -0.71
C GLN A 40 20.51 -6.10 0.46
N ALA A 41 20.42 -6.89 1.52
CA ALA A 41 19.73 -6.51 2.75
C ALA A 41 20.34 -5.25 3.37
N PHE A 42 21.67 -5.16 3.43
CA PHE A 42 22.35 -3.97 3.93
C PHE A 42 22.08 -2.73 3.06
N LYS A 43 22.04 -2.90 1.73
CA LYS A 43 21.69 -1.81 0.80
C LYS A 43 20.25 -1.30 1.06
N ILE A 44 19.27 -2.19 1.26
CA ILE A 44 17.91 -1.78 1.60
C ILE A 44 17.87 -1.06 2.95
N PHE A 45 18.59 -1.58 3.94
CA PHE A 45 18.69 -0.93 5.24
C PHE A 45 19.22 0.51 5.12
N LEU A 46 20.27 0.73 4.35
CA LEU A 46 20.82 2.06 4.11
C LEU A 46 19.84 2.98 3.38
N LEU A 47 19.13 2.47 2.36
CA LEU A 47 18.13 3.24 1.63
C LEU A 47 16.96 3.63 2.55
N TYR A 48 16.45 2.67 3.32
CA TYR A 48 15.33 2.84 4.22
C TYR A 48 15.65 3.83 5.34
N SER A 49 16.80 3.68 5.99
CA SER A 49 17.26 4.61 7.04
C SER A 49 17.57 6.00 6.48
N GLY A 50 18.16 6.09 5.28
CA GLY A 50 18.44 7.36 4.62
C GLY A 50 17.15 8.15 4.32
N ILE A 51 16.13 7.51 3.75
CA ILE A 51 14.83 8.16 3.50
C ILE A 51 14.17 8.57 4.83
N THR A 52 14.26 7.74 5.88
CA THR A 52 13.73 8.08 7.20
C THR A 52 14.35 9.37 7.76
N LEU A 53 15.68 9.49 7.65
CA LEU A 53 16.40 10.70 8.09
C LEU A 53 15.97 11.94 7.28
N ILE A 54 15.77 11.79 5.98
CA ILE A 54 15.32 12.91 5.13
C ILE A 54 13.91 13.35 5.52
N ILE A 55 12.98 12.41 5.72
CA ILE A 55 11.62 12.73 6.20
C ILE A 55 11.69 13.47 7.53
N PHE A 56 12.50 12.99 8.46
CA PHE A 56 12.72 13.62 9.76
C PHE A 56 13.23 15.06 9.62
N ILE A 57 14.23 15.30 8.78
CA ILE A 57 14.79 16.64 8.55
C ILE A 57 13.73 17.56 7.94
N ILE A 58 12.97 17.09 6.92
CA ILE A 58 11.92 17.89 6.30
C ILE A 58 10.88 18.30 7.34
N LEU A 59 10.37 17.37 8.16
CA LEU A 59 9.38 17.68 9.18
C LEU A 59 9.89 18.70 10.21
N ASN A 60 11.18 18.63 10.61
CA ASN A 60 11.78 19.63 11.50
C ASN A 60 11.91 21.01 10.85
N ILE A 61 12.26 21.11 9.55
CA ILE A 61 12.30 22.38 8.82
C ILE A 61 10.94 23.09 8.84
N PHE A 62 9.84 22.32 8.79
CA PHE A 62 8.48 22.85 8.90
C PHE A 62 7.98 23.03 10.34
N SER A 63 8.91 23.18 11.29
CA SER A 63 8.63 23.54 12.68
C SER A 63 7.79 22.53 13.46
N ILE A 64 7.80 21.26 13.07
CA ILE A 64 7.23 20.18 13.87
C ILE A 64 8.26 19.81 14.94
N ARG A 65 7.81 19.59 16.20
CA ARG A 65 8.67 19.22 17.32
C ARG A 65 9.51 17.98 16.97
N SER A 66 10.81 17.99 17.28
CA SER A 66 11.76 16.93 16.90
C SER A 66 11.34 15.53 17.33
N PHE A 67 10.77 15.36 18.53
CA PHE A 67 10.25 14.07 19.00
C PHE A 67 9.10 13.57 18.12
N ASP A 68 8.16 14.44 17.78
CA ASP A 68 7.00 14.11 16.95
C ASP A 68 7.42 13.87 15.49
N SER A 69 8.38 14.67 14.99
CA SER A 69 8.97 14.48 13.65
C SER A 69 9.64 13.12 13.50
N LEU A 70 10.35 12.64 14.53
CA LEU A 70 11.00 11.32 14.52
C LEU A 70 9.95 10.19 14.48
N ASN A 71 8.94 10.28 15.34
CA ASN A 71 7.86 9.29 15.38
C ASN A 71 7.04 9.27 14.08
N LEU A 72 6.73 10.45 13.55
CA LEU A 72 6.07 10.57 12.24
C LEU A 72 6.93 9.98 11.13
N ALA A 73 8.23 10.26 11.08
CA ALA A 73 9.13 9.69 10.07
C ALA A 73 9.16 8.16 10.11
N PHE A 74 9.20 7.57 11.31
CA PHE A 74 9.12 6.12 11.48
C PHE A 74 7.77 5.55 11.01
N SER A 75 6.69 6.22 11.35
CA SER A 75 5.34 5.82 10.99
C SER A 75 5.09 5.93 9.48
N LEU A 76 5.55 7.03 8.86
CA LEU A 76 5.37 7.30 7.43
C LEU A 76 6.09 6.26 6.56
N ILE A 77 7.39 6.05 6.78
CA ILE A 77 8.19 5.15 5.93
C ILE A 77 7.74 3.69 6.06
N SER A 78 7.24 3.29 7.22
CA SER A 78 6.79 1.92 7.47
C SER A 78 5.31 1.68 7.14
N SER A 79 4.57 2.71 6.73
CA SER A 79 3.10 2.76 6.68
C SER A 79 2.46 2.25 7.99
N GLY A 80 3.01 2.69 9.13
CA GLY A 80 2.62 2.19 10.45
C GLY A 80 1.37 2.82 11.02
N GLY A 81 1.10 4.11 10.73
CA GLY A 81 -0.10 4.83 11.15
C GLY A 81 -0.17 5.17 12.64
N PHE A 82 0.89 4.93 13.41
CA PHE A 82 0.92 5.23 14.83
C PHE A 82 1.42 6.64 15.12
N LEU A 83 0.76 7.31 16.05
CA LEU A 83 1.09 8.65 16.53
C LEU A 83 1.56 8.60 17.99
N PRO A 84 2.43 9.52 18.42
CA PRO A 84 2.82 9.67 19.84
C PRO A 84 1.74 10.34 20.69
N VAL A 85 0.69 10.88 20.07
CA VAL A 85 -0.47 11.55 20.67
C VAL A 85 -1.75 10.96 20.11
N ASN A 86 -2.89 11.23 20.76
CA ASN A 86 -4.18 10.66 20.33
C ASN A 86 -4.60 11.18 18.95
N ASP A 87 -4.39 12.47 18.66
CA ASP A 87 -4.87 13.12 17.45
C ASP A 87 -3.76 13.81 16.68
N LEU A 88 -3.82 13.70 15.36
CA LEU A 88 -2.85 14.35 14.47
C LEU A 88 -2.91 15.88 14.56
N SER A 89 -4.08 16.44 14.83
CA SER A 89 -4.31 17.89 15.02
C SER A 89 -3.47 18.51 16.15
N ASN A 90 -3.06 17.70 17.14
CA ASN A 90 -2.18 18.15 18.22
C ASN A 90 -0.73 18.37 17.77
N ILE A 91 -0.31 17.70 16.69
CA ILE A 91 1.05 17.81 16.13
C ILE A 91 1.09 18.83 15.01
N ILE A 92 0.10 18.78 14.10
CA ILE A 92 0.05 19.56 12.87
C ILE A 92 -0.98 20.66 13.03
N LYS A 93 -0.51 21.91 12.92
CA LYS A 93 -1.34 23.10 13.13
C LYS A 93 -1.60 23.88 11.84
N ASP A 94 -0.64 23.86 10.91
CA ASP A 94 -0.66 24.69 9.72
C ASP A 94 -1.06 23.88 8.47
N LYS A 95 -1.77 24.52 7.53
CA LYS A 95 -2.15 23.92 6.25
C LYS A 95 -0.93 23.47 5.42
N THR A 96 0.17 24.19 5.51
CA THR A 96 1.44 23.84 4.86
C THR A 96 2.01 22.54 5.38
N GLN A 97 1.97 22.33 6.71
CA GLN A 97 2.40 21.08 7.35
C GLN A 97 1.54 19.90 6.90
N VAL A 98 0.21 20.10 6.76
CA VAL A 98 -0.72 19.07 6.26
C VAL A 98 -0.36 18.64 4.83
N ILE A 99 -0.11 19.61 3.93
CA ILE A 99 0.23 19.32 2.53
C ILE A 99 1.56 18.56 2.44
N ILE A 100 2.56 19.01 3.19
CA ILE A 100 3.88 18.36 3.21
C ILE A 100 3.78 16.93 3.75
N LEU A 101 3.04 16.74 4.86
CA LEU A 101 2.80 15.41 5.39
C LEU A 101 2.12 14.50 4.35
N SER A 102 1.13 15.02 3.62
CA SER A 102 0.44 14.28 2.56
C SER A 102 1.39 13.82 1.46
N ILE A 103 2.34 14.67 1.06
CA ILE A 103 3.36 14.32 0.06
C ILE A 103 4.34 13.29 0.64
N LEU A 104 4.76 13.45 1.89
CA LEU A 104 5.67 12.51 2.55
C LEU A 104 5.06 11.11 2.74
N MET A 105 3.75 11.02 2.93
CA MET A 105 3.04 9.72 2.97
C MET A 105 3.23 8.89 1.70
N LEU A 106 3.37 9.53 0.55
CA LEU A 106 3.58 8.84 -0.72
C LEU A 106 4.91 8.09 -0.78
N THR A 107 5.87 8.38 0.11
CA THR A 107 7.14 7.64 0.17
C THR A 107 6.95 6.17 0.52
N SER A 108 5.91 5.83 1.28
CA SER A 108 5.54 4.44 1.57
C SER A 108 4.69 3.79 0.48
N PHE A 109 4.04 4.58 -0.37
CA PHE A 109 3.22 4.13 -1.48
C PHE A 109 4.05 3.75 -2.72
N PHE A 110 5.08 4.55 -3.01
CA PHE A 110 6.03 4.27 -4.08
C PHE A 110 7.10 3.25 -3.65
N SER A 111 7.79 2.67 -4.64
CA SER A 111 8.92 1.80 -4.35
C SER A 111 10.03 2.58 -3.63
N ILE A 112 10.70 1.91 -2.71
CA ILE A 112 11.81 2.52 -1.95
C ILE A 112 12.94 2.98 -2.88
N PHE A 113 13.15 2.29 -4.00
CA PHE A 113 14.17 2.65 -5.00
C PHE A 113 13.81 3.90 -5.79
N PHE A 114 12.52 4.06 -6.11
CA PHE A 114 12.01 5.24 -6.79
C PHE A 114 12.09 6.46 -5.88
N SER A 115 11.63 6.33 -4.64
CA SER A 115 11.72 7.39 -3.64
C SER A 115 13.17 7.86 -3.43
N PHE A 116 14.12 6.91 -3.32
CA PHE A 116 15.54 7.23 -3.22
C PHE A 116 16.09 7.90 -4.48
N ASN A 117 15.69 7.42 -5.68
CA ASN A 117 16.17 8.00 -6.94
C ASN A 117 15.70 9.45 -7.14
N ILE A 118 14.46 9.76 -6.74
CA ILE A 118 13.93 11.14 -6.77
C ILE A 118 14.72 12.04 -5.82
N ILE A 119 14.91 11.60 -4.57
CA ILE A 119 15.54 12.41 -3.54
C ILE A 119 17.01 12.70 -3.86
N PHE A 120 17.75 11.70 -4.34
CA PHE A 120 19.19 11.82 -4.61
C PHE A 120 19.52 12.10 -6.07
N LEU A 121 18.53 12.38 -6.93
CA LEU A 121 18.68 12.74 -8.34
C LEU A 121 19.64 11.81 -9.10
N LYS A 122 19.62 10.51 -8.81
CA LYS A 122 20.43 9.54 -9.51
C LYS A 122 19.89 9.30 -10.90
N ASN A 123 20.73 9.53 -11.93
CA ASN A 123 20.41 9.33 -13.36
C ASN A 123 20.25 7.85 -13.71
N LYS A 124 19.18 7.20 -13.23
CA LYS A 124 18.74 5.91 -13.75
C LYS A 124 17.64 6.12 -14.79
N ASN A 125 17.66 5.31 -15.84
CA ASN A 125 16.61 5.34 -16.85
C ASN A 125 15.23 5.21 -16.20
N ILE A 126 14.37 6.18 -16.42
CA ILE A 126 13.01 6.29 -15.87
C ILE A 126 12.20 5.03 -16.18
N ASN A 127 12.49 4.35 -17.30
CA ASN A 127 11.82 3.13 -17.73
C ASN A 127 11.96 1.94 -16.72
N PHE A 128 12.90 2.01 -15.76
CA PHE A 128 12.98 1.00 -14.69
C PHE A 128 11.87 1.14 -13.65
N PHE A 129 11.23 2.32 -13.58
CA PHE A 129 10.21 2.65 -12.60
C PHE A 129 8.80 2.72 -13.21
N TYR A 130 8.52 1.88 -14.21
CA TYR A 130 7.24 1.92 -14.94
C TYR A 130 6.01 1.78 -14.03
N GLU A 131 6.09 0.95 -12.98
CA GLU A 131 5.02 0.77 -11.99
C GLU A 131 4.76 2.06 -11.23
N ASP A 132 5.82 2.68 -10.71
CA ASP A 132 5.74 3.93 -9.95
C ASP A 132 5.21 5.09 -10.82
N LEU A 133 5.54 5.12 -12.11
CA LEU A 133 5.00 6.11 -13.05
C LEU A 133 3.48 5.96 -13.24
N HIS A 134 2.98 4.74 -13.35
CA HIS A 134 1.53 4.51 -13.42
C HIS A 134 0.83 4.88 -12.10
N LEU A 135 1.48 4.63 -10.96
CA LEU A 135 0.99 5.03 -9.66
C LEU A 135 0.90 6.56 -9.51
N ILE A 136 1.87 7.31 -10.04
CA ILE A 136 1.80 8.78 -10.07
C ILE A 136 0.58 9.24 -10.86
N ILE A 137 0.37 8.67 -12.05
CA ILE A 137 -0.81 9.01 -12.87
C ILE A 137 -2.10 8.68 -12.12
N TYR A 138 -2.17 7.50 -11.50
CA TYR A 138 -3.32 7.09 -10.70
C TYR A 138 -3.58 8.07 -9.54
N TYR A 139 -2.54 8.46 -8.78
CA TYR A 139 -2.66 9.43 -7.71
C TYR A 139 -3.18 10.79 -8.20
N ILE A 140 -2.60 11.32 -9.30
CA ILE A 140 -3.03 12.59 -9.89
C ILE A 140 -4.50 12.53 -10.32
N VAL A 141 -4.92 11.43 -10.98
CA VAL A 141 -6.32 11.25 -11.41
C VAL A 141 -7.26 11.22 -10.20
N VAL A 142 -6.92 10.49 -9.14
CA VAL A 142 -7.74 10.44 -7.92
C VAL A 142 -7.85 11.84 -7.30
N VAL A 143 -6.74 12.55 -7.11
CA VAL A 143 -6.73 13.91 -6.54
C VAL A 143 -7.54 14.88 -7.40
N THR A 144 -7.41 14.82 -8.73
CA THR A 144 -8.18 15.69 -9.62
C THR A 144 -9.70 15.40 -9.57
N ILE A 145 -10.09 14.13 -9.51
CA ILE A 145 -11.51 13.75 -9.32
C ILE A 145 -12.04 14.30 -7.99
N PHE A 146 -11.30 14.12 -6.90
CA PHE A 146 -11.70 14.66 -5.61
C PHE A 146 -11.79 16.19 -5.64
N PHE A 147 -10.85 16.86 -6.27
CA PHE A 147 -10.87 18.31 -6.42
C PHE A 147 -12.12 18.78 -7.18
N LEU A 148 -12.46 18.14 -8.29
CA LEU A 148 -13.60 18.55 -9.12
C LEU A 148 -14.96 18.29 -8.47
N PHE A 149 -15.11 17.17 -7.73
CA PHE A 149 -16.42 16.74 -7.22
C PHE A 149 -16.67 17.07 -5.75
N PHE A 150 -15.61 17.18 -4.93
CA PHE A 150 -15.75 17.23 -3.46
C PHE A 150 -15.10 18.45 -2.80
N SER A 151 -14.39 19.31 -3.53
CA SER A 151 -13.65 20.44 -2.94
C SER A 151 -14.53 21.63 -2.54
N PHE A 152 -15.78 21.68 -2.99
CA PHE A 152 -16.63 22.84 -2.77
C PHE A 152 -17.00 23.09 -1.29
N ASN A 153 -16.97 22.05 -0.44
CA ASN A 153 -17.41 22.13 0.96
C ASN A 153 -16.31 21.90 1.99
N ASN A 154 -15.10 21.50 1.58
CA ASN A 154 -14.03 21.11 2.51
C ASN A 154 -12.71 21.79 2.20
N GLU A 155 -11.86 21.89 3.21
CA GLU A 155 -10.48 22.32 3.01
C GLU A 155 -9.74 21.33 2.14
N PHE A 156 -9.18 21.79 1.03
CA PHE A 156 -8.37 20.97 0.10
C PHE A 156 -7.28 20.19 0.81
N SER A 157 -6.61 20.78 1.82
CA SER A 157 -5.53 20.16 2.56
C SER A 157 -5.95 18.92 3.34
N SER A 158 -7.13 18.93 3.99
CA SER A 158 -7.63 17.79 4.77
C SER A 158 -8.03 16.61 3.86
N ASN A 159 -8.64 16.91 2.72
CA ASN A 159 -8.98 15.87 1.73
C ASN A 159 -7.72 15.25 1.10
N LEU A 160 -6.73 16.07 0.77
CA LEU A 160 -5.44 15.59 0.24
C LEU A 160 -4.76 14.65 1.24
N LEU A 161 -4.78 14.99 2.53
CA LEU A 161 -4.22 14.15 3.58
C LEU A 161 -4.96 12.80 3.65
N SER A 162 -6.29 12.83 3.65
CA SER A 162 -7.09 11.60 3.74
C SER A 162 -6.91 10.69 2.53
N ILE A 163 -6.79 11.26 1.31
CA ILE A 163 -6.49 10.52 0.08
C ILE A 163 -5.10 9.88 0.17
N SER A 164 -4.06 10.68 0.48
CA SER A 164 -2.69 10.20 0.57
C SER A 164 -2.53 9.15 1.65
N SER A 165 -3.19 9.35 2.81
CA SER A 165 -3.21 8.43 3.93
C SER A 165 -3.90 7.10 3.58
N SER A 166 -5.02 7.15 2.86
CA SER A 166 -5.74 5.95 2.42
C SER A 166 -4.95 5.16 1.38
N MET A 167 -4.38 5.82 0.37
CA MET A 167 -3.59 5.17 -0.66
C MET A 167 -2.29 4.57 -0.13
N SER A 168 -1.67 5.21 0.87
CA SER A 168 -0.44 4.71 1.52
C SER A 168 -0.69 3.70 2.64
N ASN A 169 -1.96 3.40 2.96
CA ASN A 169 -2.38 2.49 4.04
C ASN A 169 -1.89 2.93 5.44
N ILE A 170 -1.69 4.21 5.67
CA ILE A 170 -1.22 4.74 6.96
C ILE A 170 -2.38 4.90 7.95
N GLY A 171 -3.50 5.50 7.52
CA GLY A 171 -4.68 5.68 8.34
C GLY A 171 -4.72 7.00 9.13
N PHE A 172 -3.88 7.99 8.82
CA PHE A 172 -3.96 9.31 9.45
C PHE A 172 -5.17 10.09 8.95
N SER A 173 -5.82 10.79 9.86
CA SER A 173 -6.93 11.69 9.56
C SER A 173 -6.91 12.94 10.44
N LEU A 174 -7.53 14.00 9.96
CA LEU A 174 -7.92 15.15 10.75
C LEU A 174 -9.40 14.98 11.14
N GLU A 175 -9.79 15.49 12.30
CA GLU A 175 -11.15 15.34 12.87
C GLU A 175 -12.27 15.90 11.99
N THR A 176 -11.95 16.75 11.02
CA THR A 176 -12.89 17.44 10.14
C THR A 176 -13.43 16.61 8.98
N ASN A 177 -13.15 15.31 8.92
CA ASN A 177 -13.53 14.48 7.79
C ASN A 177 -15.03 14.18 7.75
N GLN A 178 -15.63 14.36 6.58
CA GLN A 178 -17.04 14.09 6.34
C GLN A 178 -17.32 12.58 6.31
N SER A 179 -18.31 12.14 7.08
CA SER A 179 -18.78 10.74 7.12
C SER A 179 -19.17 10.18 5.74
N ASN A 180 -19.61 11.06 4.82
CA ASN A 180 -20.08 10.66 3.49
C ASN A 180 -18.97 10.10 2.57
N LEU A 181 -17.70 10.40 2.84
CA LEU A 181 -16.56 9.95 2.03
C LEU A 181 -15.89 8.67 2.55
N ASN A 182 -16.33 8.15 3.70
CA ASN A 182 -15.69 6.99 4.35
C ASN A 182 -15.59 5.77 3.43
N LEU A 183 -16.63 5.50 2.64
CA LEU A 183 -16.63 4.39 1.69
C LEU A 183 -15.60 4.58 0.57
N VAL A 184 -15.44 5.81 0.09
CA VAL A 184 -14.47 6.12 -0.98
C VAL A 184 -13.05 5.92 -0.45
N TYR A 185 -12.75 6.39 0.76
CA TYR A 185 -11.45 6.17 1.39
C TYR A 185 -11.18 4.68 1.63
N LEU A 186 -12.18 3.88 2.04
CA LEU A 186 -12.04 2.43 2.17
C LEU A 186 -11.71 1.74 0.84
N VAL A 187 -12.31 2.19 -0.27
CA VAL A 187 -11.98 1.68 -1.61
C VAL A 187 -10.54 2.01 -1.99
N LEU A 188 -10.08 3.24 -1.68
CA LEU A 188 -8.68 3.64 -1.93
C LEU A 188 -7.68 2.80 -1.13
N VAL A 189 -8.02 2.43 0.10
CA VAL A 189 -7.20 1.55 0.96
C VAL A 189 -6.96 0.17 0.33
N ILE A 190 -7.93 -0.38 -0.42
CA ILE A 190 -7.81 -1.70 -1.04
C ILE A 190 -6.71 -1.74 -2.10
N ILE A 191 -6.51 -0.63 -2.83
CA ILE A 191 -5.51 -0.52 -3.88
C ILE A 191 -4.17 -0.16 -3.25
N GLY A 192 -3.30 -1.15 -3.09
CA GLY A 192 -1.97 -0.95 -2.52
C GLY A 192 -0.99 -0.27 -3.47
N GLY A 193 0.18 0.07 -2.93
CA GLY A 193 1.24 0.72 -3.68
C GLY A 193 2.04 -0.22 -4.60
N SER A 194 3.23 0.27 -4.95
CA SER A 194 4.23 -0.44 -5.75
C SER A 194 4.66 -1.76 -5.08
N PHE A 195 5.14 -2.70 -5.88
CA PHE A 195 5.58 -4.00 -5.38
C PHE A 195 6.65 -3.91 -4.29
N PHE A 196 7.63 -3.00 -4.44
CA PHE A 196 8.69 -2.78 -3.46
C PHE A 196 8.44 -1.57 -2.56
N SER A 197 7.18 -1.34 -2.20
CA SER A 197 6.74 -0.32 -1.25
C SER A 197 6.44 -0.95 0.12
N THR A 198 6.38 -0.13 1.14
CA THR A 198 5.99 -0.56 2.49
C THR A 198 4.46 -0.56 2.69
N SER A 199 3.68 0.04 1.79
CA SER A 199 2.21 -0.03 1.85
C SER A 199 1.72 -1.46 1.71
N SER A 200 0.58 -1.77 2.31
CA SER A 200 -0.13 -3.05 2.18
C SER A 200 -1.09 -3.01 0.99
N GLY A 201 -2.02 -3.92 0.93
CA GLY A 201 -3.08 -3.94 -0.07
C GLY A 201 -2.76 -4.77 -1.30
N LEU A 202 -3.76 -4.86 -2.17
CA LEU A 202 -3.58 -5.50 -3.47
C LEU A 202 -2.66 -4.64 -4.33
N ARG A 203 -1.50 -5.17 -4.70
CA ARG A 203 -0.50 -4.45 -5.49
C ARG A 203 -1.12 -3.83 -6.74
N PHE A 204 -0.86 -2.54 -6.93
CA PHE A 204 -1.45 -1.77 -8.04
C PHE A 204 -1.25 -2.44 -9.39
N ILE A 205 -0.05 -2.98 -9.65
CA ILE A 205 0.26 -3.60 -10.94
C ILE A 205 -0.66 -4.79 -11.26
N LYS A 206 -1.08 -5.56 -10.25
CA LYS A 206 -1.99 -6.70 -10.42
C LYS A 206 -3.37 -6.23 -10.84
N ILE A 207 -3.93 -5.25 -10.14
CA ILE A 207 -5.25 -4.67 -10.44
C ILE A 207 -5.23 -4.00 -11.82
N TYR A 208 -4.21 -3.20 -12.10
CA TYR A 208 -4.06 -2.50 -13.37
C TYR A 208 -3.93 -3.47 -14.55
N SER A 209 -3.14 -4.54 -14.39
CA SER A 209 -2.97 -5.57 -15.43
C SER A 209 -4.26 -6.31 -15.73
N LEU A 210 -5.02 -6.69 -14.71
CA LEU A 210 -6.32 -7.33 -14.86
C LEU A 210 -7.32 -6.41 -15.57
N PHE A 211 -7.39 -5.15 -15.16
CA PHE A 211 -8.28 -4.17 -15.75
C PHE A 211 -7.95 -3.95 -17.24
N LYS A 212 -6.67 -3.76 -17.55
CA LYS A 212 -6.18 -3.58 -18.91
C LYS A 212 -6.45 -4.82 -19.77
N PHE A 213 -6.20 -6.02 -19.23
CA PHE A 213 -6.51 -7.27 -19.94
C PHE A 213 -7.99 -7.40 -20.24
N SER A 214 -8.85 -7.12 -19.26
CA SER A 214 -10.31 -7.16 -19.44
C SER A 214 -10.79 -6.19 -20.52
N ILE A 215 -10.29 -4.95 -20.51
CA ILE A 215 -10.61 -3.97 -21.56
C ILE A 215 -10.15 -4.46 -22.93
N ASN A 216 -8.91 -4.95 -23.03
CA ASN A 216 -8.38 -5.47 -24.29
C ASN A 216 -9.21 -6.66 -24.81
N GLN A 217 -9.67 -7.52 -23.92
CA GLN A 217 -10.52 -8.66 -24.29
C GLN A 217 -11.88 -8.20 -24.81
N ILE A 218 -12.52 -7.22 -24.15
CA ILE A 218 -13.78 -6.63 -24.64
C ILE A 218 -13.57 -6.00 -26.02
N LEU A 219 -12.50 -5.24 -26.19
CA LEU A 219 -12.19 -4.60 -27.49
C LEU A 219 -11.86 -5.62 -28.57
N SER A 220 -11.33 -6.79 -28.23
CA SER A 220 -11.03 -7.87 -29.19
C SER A 220 -12.27 -8.48 -29.83
N PHE A 221 -13.44 -8.39 -29.19
CA PHE A 221 -14.71 -8.79 -29.78
C PHE A 221 -15.13 -7.89 -30.96
N SER A 222 -14.67 -6.63 -30.94
CA SER A 222 -15.04 -5.64 -31.97
C SER A 222 -13.99 -5.46 -33.06
N ARG A 223 -12.78 -6.03 -32.92
CA ARG A 223 -11.65 -5.82 -33.84
C ARG A 223 -10.88 -7.11 -34.13
N PRO A 224 -10.20 -7.23 -35.30
CA PRO A 224 -9.40 -8.41 -35.64
C PRO A 224 -8.30 -8.70 -34.61
N LYS A 225 -8.12 -9.98 -34.27
CA LYS A 225 -7.24 -10.47 -33.18
C LYS A 225 -5.76 -10.04 -33.26
N ASN A 226 -5.28 -9.63 -34.43
CA ASN A 226 -3.85 -9.36 -34.65
C ASN A 226 -3.37 -7.97 -34.21
N ILE A 227 -4.25 -7.10 -33.69
CA ILE A 227 -3.93 -5.70 -33.39
C ILE A 227 -3.70 -5.46 -31.89
N PHE A 228 -4.12 -6.38 -31.02
CA PHE A 228 -4.03 -6.18 -29.57
C PHE A 228 -2.80 -6.84 -28.96
N MET A 229 -1.85 -6.03 -28.57
CA MET A 229 -0.74 -6.46 -27.72
C MET A 229 -1.05 -6.10 -26.24
N ASN A 230 -0.97 -7.09 -25.35
CA ASN A 230 -1.08 -6.89 -23.92
C ASN A 230 0.19 -6.21 -23.35
N LYS A 231 0.51 -5.02 -23.85
CA LYS A 231 1.66 -4.23 -23.40
C LYS A 231 1.21 -3.20 -22.38
N LEU A 232 1.94 -3.05 -21.30
CA LEU A 232 1.82 -1.88 -20.43
C LEU A 232 2.32 -0.62 -21.16
N ILE A 233 1.76 0.56 -20.83
CA ILE A 233 2.02 1.79 -21.56
C ILE A 233 3.51 2.16 -21.58
N PHE A 234 4.24 1.94 -20.47
CA PHE A 234 5.65 2.31 -20.32
C PHE A 234 6.62 1.13 -20.43
N THR A 235 6.17 -0.07 -20.80
CA THR A 235 7.03 -1.26 -20.89
C THR A 235 6.88 -1.99 -22.20
N LYS A 236 7.97 -2.67 -22.60
CA LYS A 236 7.96 -3.65 -23.70
C LYS A 236 7.52 -5.05 -23.23
N ILE A 237 7.18 -5.21 -21.95
CA ILE A 237 6.83 -6.49 -21.35
C ILE A 237 5.40 -6.84 -21.74
N ASN A 238 5.23 -7.99 -22.40
CA ASN A 238 3.92 -8.60 -22.60
C ASN A 238 3.60 -9.43 -21.35
N PHE A 239 2.37 -9.37 -20.87
CA PHE A 239 1.92 -10.30 -19.83
C PHE A 239 1.56 -11.63 -20.47
N ASP A 240 2.14 -12.70 -19.93
CA ASP A 240 1.73 -14.05 -20.25
C ASP A 240 0.37 -14.35 -19.62
N PHE A 241 -0.39 -15.22 -20.25
CA PHE A 241 -1.72 -15.61 -19.76
C PHE A 241 -1.66 -16.22 -18.35
N ASP A 242 -0.61 -16.94 -18.04
CA ASP A 242 -0.38 -17.57 -16.74
C ASP A 242 -0.17 -16.52 -15.61
N GLU A 243 0.50 -15.40 -15.91
CA GLU A 243 0.65 -14.30 -14.93
C GLU A 243 -0.71 -13.64 -14.64
N ILE A 244 -1.53 -13.43 -15.66
CA ILE A 244 -2.87 -12.85 -15.49
C ILE A 244 -3.76 -13.76 -14.64
N ASN A 245 -3.71 -15.08 -14.87
CA ASN A 245 -4.44 -16.05 -14.05
C ASN A 245 -4.00 -16.01 -12.57
N LYS A 246 -2.71 -15.86 -12.29
CA LYS A 246 -2.21 -15.69 -10.92
C LYS A 246 -2.73 -14.40 -10.29
N TYR A 247 -2.78 -13.29 -11.04
CA TYR A 247 -3.33 -12.03 -10.54
C TYR A 247 -4.83 -12.14 -10.23
N PHE A 248 -5.58 -12.80 -11.11
CA PHE A 248 -6.99 -13.10 -10.86
C PHE A 248 -7.17 -13.94 -9.58
N LEU A 249 -6.35 -14.99 -9.42
CA LEU A 249 -6.37 -15.81 -8.22
C LEU A 249 -6.07 -14.99 -6.94
N THR A 250 -5.11 -14.05 -6.99
CA THR A 250 -4.82 -13.18 -5.82
C THR A 250 -6.02 -12.34 -5.42
N VAL A 251 -6.74 -11.76 -6.37
CA VAL A 251 -7.95 -10.98 -6.11
C VAL A 251 -9.07 -11.85 -5.55
N LEU A 252 -9.26 -13.05 -6.12
CA LEU A 252 -10.27 -13.99 -5.65
C LEU A 252 -10.01 -14.42 -4.20
N VAL A 253 -8.78 -14.78 -3.89
CA VAL A 253 -8.36 -15.18 -2.54
C VAL A 253 -8.51 -14.03 -1.54
N PHE A 254 -8.21 -12.79 -1.97
CA PHE A 254 -8.47 -11.60 -1.16
C PHE A 254 -9.97 -11.45 -0.84
N ILE A 255 -10.84 -11.57 -1.82
CA ILE A 255 -12.30 -11.48 -1.63
C ILE A 255 -12.78 -12.57 -0.65
N LEU A 256 -12.31 -13.81 -0.81
CA LEU A 256 -12.65 -14.89 0.11
C LEU A 256 -12.20 -14.62 1.55
N SER A 257 -10.94 -14.17 1.74
CA SER A 257 -10.41 -13.83 3.07
C SER A 257 -11.18 -12.68 3.71
N PHE A 258 -11.58 -11.70 2.91
CA PHE A 258 -12.40 -10.59 3.36
C PHE A 258 -13.77 -11.07 3.88
N PHE A 259 -14.47 -11.92 3.13
CA PHE A 259 -15.75 -12.47 3.57
C PHE A 259 -15.61 -13.35 4.83
N ILE A 260 -14.57 -14.19 4.90
CA ILE A 260 -14.32 -15.03 6.08
C ILE A 260 -14.09 -14.14 7.31
N LEU A 261 -13.26 -13.10 7.21
CA LEU A 261 -13.01 -12.22 8.35
C LEU A 261 -14.26 -11.43 8.75
N THR A 262 -15.01 -10.90 7.78
CA THR A 262 -16.26 -10.17 8.05
C THR A 262 -17.28 -11.06 8.76
N THR A 263 -17.45 -12.31 8.35
CA THR A 263 -18.35 -13.25 9.00
C THR A 263 -17.90 -13.60 10.42
N LEU A 264 -16.61 -13.83 10.65
CA LEU A 264 -16.05 -14.08 12.00
C LEU A 264 -16.31 -12.90 12.94
N LEU A 265 -16.12 -11.67 12.49
CA LEU A 265 -16.37 -10.46 13.27
C LEU A 265 -17.87 -10.27 13.54
N SER A 266 -18.72 -10.51 12.57
CA SER A 266 -20.18 -10.40 12.72
C SER A 266 -20.74 -11.44 13.69
N ILE A 267 -20.29 -12.69 13.64
CA ILE A 267 -20.68 -13.76 14.59
C ILE A 267 -20.32 -13.38 16.04
N SER A 268 -19.27 -12.59 16.22
CA SER A 268 -18.83 -12.13 17.55
C SER A 268 -19.67 -11.01 18.15
N GLY A 269 -20.73 -10.55 17.46
CA GLY A 269 -21.64 -9.50 17.92
C GLY A 269 -21.28 -8.08 17.46
N ILE A 270 -20.29 -7.93 16.58
CA ILE A 270 -19.98 -6.62 15.98
C ILE A 270 -20.99 -6.34 14.87
N ASN A 271 -21.51 -5.11 14.79
CA ASN A 271 -22.41 -4.69 13.73
C ASN A 271 -21.79 -4.95 12.36
N PHE A 272 -22.60 -5.37 11.38
CA PHE A 272 -22.12 -5.72 10.03
C PHE A 272 -21.30 -4.60 9.39
N GLU A 273 -21.74 -3.34 9.49
CA GLU A 273 -21.02 -2.20 8.95
C GLU A 273 -19.62 -2.06 9.54
N ASN A 274 -19.48 -2.16 10.86
CA ASN A 274 -18.19 -2.08 11.53
C ASN A 274 -17.33 -3.32 11.23
N SER A 275 -17.94 -4.51 11.14
CA SER A 275 -17.25 -5.74 10.73
C SER A 275 -16.69 -5.64 9.32
N PHE A 276 -17.45 -5.09 8.40
CA PHE A 276 -17.04 -4.83 7.01
C PHE A 276 -15.84 -3.87 6.94
N LYS A 277 -15.96 -2.70 7.58
CA LYS A 277 -14.89 -1.69 7.63
C LYS A 277 -13.62 -2.25 8.28
N LEU A 278 -13.77 -2.90 9.43
CA LEU A 278 -12.65 -3.46 10.19
C LEU A 278 -11.95 -4.57 9.42
N SER A 279 -12.67 -5.40 8.66
CA SER A 279 -12.09 -6.46 7.84
C SER A 279 -11.20 -5.89 6.74
N ILE A 280 -11.65 -4.84 6.05
CA ILE A 280 -10.83 -4.15 5.03
C ILE A 280 -9.57 -3.58 5.68
N LEU A 281 -9.72 -2.80 6.75
CA LEU A 281 -8.58 -2.17 7.42
C LEU A 281 -7.57 -3.21 7.94
N THR A 282 -8.06 -4.33 8.48
CA THR A 282 -7.22 -5.42 8.98
C THR A 282 -6.41 -6.07 7.85
N LEU A 283 -7.06 -6.46 6.75
CA LEU A 283 -6.38 -7.06 5.60
C LEU A 283 -5.39 -6.09 4.94
N MET A 284 -5.72 -4.80 4.95
CA MET A 284 -4.86 -3.76 4.38
C MET A 284 -3.84 -3.21 5.36
N ASN A 285 -3.82 -3.70 6.61
CA ASN A 285 -2.93 -3.22 7.67
C ASN A 285 -2.96 -1.70 7.87
N THR A 286 -4.13 -1.10 7.73
CA THR A 286 -4.34 0.33 7.88
C THR A 286 -4.85 0.62 9.28
N VAL A 287 -4.29 1.63 9.93
CA VAL A 287 -4.76 2.04 11.26
C VAL A 287 -6.15 2.66 11.15
N ASN A 288 -6.99 2.34 12.14
CA ASN A 288 -8.33 2.87 12.24
C ASN A 288 -8.30 4.38 12.52
N SER A 289 -9.14 5.14 11.83
CA SER A 289 -9.27 6.58 12.00
C SER A 289 -10.68 7.08 11.68
N SER A 290 -10.94 8.34 11.97
CA SER A 290 -12.20 9.01 11.66
C SER A 290 -12.53 9.00 10.17
N SER A 291 -11.52 8.99 9.29
CA SER A 291 -11.71 8.90 7.83
C SER A 291 -12.49 7.65 7.39
N TYR A 292 -12.48 6.58 8.17
CA TYR A 292 -13.17 5.33 7.86
C TYR A 292 -14.47 5.14 8.65
N GLY A 293 -14.79 6.09 9.55
CA GLY A 293 -16.00 6.05 10.38
C GLY A 293 -15.98 4.96 11.45
N LEU A 294 -14.82 4.68 12.02
CA LEU A 294 -14.59 3.72 13.11
C LEU A 294 -13.88 4.36 14.32
N SER A 295 -13.91 5.70 14.45
CA SER A 295 -13.24 6.43 15.54
C SER A 295 -13.61 5.91 16.93
N ASP A 296 -14.86 5.53 17.13
CA ASP A 296 -15.41 5.13 18.44
C ASP A 296 -15.29 3.63 18.71
N PHE A 297 -14.63 2.87 17.82
CA PHE A 297 -14.51 1.43 17.96
C PHE A 297 -13.51 1.05 19.06
N ASN A 298 -14.00 0.40 20.12
CA ASN A 298 -13.17 0.02 21.26
C ASN A 298 -12.66 -1.43 21.13
N PHE A 299 -11.37 -1.58 20.81
CA PHE A 299 -10.69 -2.87 20.67
C PHE A 299 -10.53 -3.64 21.99
N ASN A 300 -10.63 -2.96 23.16
CA ASN A 300 -10.45 -3.62 24.46
C ASN A 300 -11.57 -4.64 24.75
N ASN A 301 -12.77 -4.35 24.27
CA ASN A 301 -13.97 -5.18 24.49
C ASN A 301 -14.01 -6.44 23.62
N LEU A 302 -13.06 -6.62 22.70
CA LEU A 302 -13.03 -7.79 21.83
C LEU A 302 -12.57 -9.05 22.58
N ASN A 303 -13.20 -10.18 22.28
CA ASN A 303 -12.81 -11.50 22.76
C ASN A 303 -11.40 -11.86 22.25
N PHE A 304 -10.66 -12.66 23.03
CA PHE A 304 -9.32 -13.11 22.66
C PHE A 304 -9.26 -13.78 21.28
N PHE A 305 -10.23 -14.65 20.97
CA PHE A 305 -10.32 -15.32 19.68
C PHE A 305 -10.34 -14.32 18.51
N ILE A 306 -11.10 -13.23 18.66
CA ILE A 306 -11.19 -12.19 17.63
C ILE A 306 -9.87 -11.43 17.50
N LYS A 307 -9.23 -11.08 18.61
CA LYS A 307 -7.92 -10.43 18.60
C LYS A 307 -6.88 -11.27 17.87
N TYR A 308 -6.83 -12.57 18.12
CA TYR A 308 -5.93 -13.49 17.40
C TYR A 308 -6.29 -13.61 15.92
N SER A 309 -7.57 -13.66 15.56
CA SER A 309 -7.99 -13.68 14.15
C SER A 309 -7.58 -12.40 13.43
N LEU A 310 -7.76 -11.22 14.03
CA LEU A 310 -7.29 -9.96 13.46
C LEU A 310 -5.78 -9.97 13.22
N ILE A 311 -4.98 -10.39 14.22
CA ILE A 311 -3.51 -10.49 14.08
C ILE A 311 -3.14 -11.44 12.93
N PHE A 312 -3.79 -12.60 12.83
CA PHE A 312 -3.55 -13.57 11.78
C PHE A 312 -3.84 -13.01 10.39
N PHE A 313 -4.98 -12.33 10.21
CA PHE A 313 -5.35 -11.72 8.94
C PHE A 313 -4.50 -10.49 8.61
N MET A 314 -3.98 -9.75 9.60
CA MET A 314 -2.99 -8.69 9.38
C MET A 314 -1.68 -9.24 8.78
N ILE A 315 -1.18 -10.35 9.30
CA ILE A 315 0.04 -11.01 8.78
C ILE A 315 -0.21 -11.48 7.34
N ILE A 316 -1.35 -12.12 7.09
CA ILE A 316 -1.74 -12.62 5.77
C ILE A 316 -1.86 -11.48 4.77
N GLY A 317 -2.51 -10.39 5.14
CA GLY A 317 -2.69 -9.23 4.29
C GLY A 317 -1.36 -8.54 3.92
N ARG A 318 -0.37 -8.58 4.82
CA ARG A 318 0.94 -7.99 4.58
C ARG A 318 1.79 -8.77 3.57
N ILE A 319 1.80 -10.09 3.67
CA ILE A 319 2.67 -10.97 2.85
C ILE A 319 2.01 -11.33 1.52
N GLU A 320 0.75 -11.02 1.33
CA GLU A 320 -0.15 -11.55 0.31
C GLU A 320 -0.53 -13.03 0.55
N LEU A 321 -1.82 -13.28 0.62
CA LEU A 321 -2.37 -14.59 0.97
C LEU A 321 -1.97 -15.68 -0.03
N LEU A 322 -1.82 -15.32 -1.33
CA LEU A 322 -1.38 -16.29 -2.34
C LEU A 322 0.04 -16.80 -2.05
N THR A 323 0.97 -15.93 -1.65
CA THR A 323 2.35 -16.36 -1.33
C THR A 323 2.37 -17.26 -0.12
N ILE A 324 1.52 -17.03 0.88
CA ILE A 324 1.37 -17.90 2.05
C ILE A 324 0.86 -19.28 1.63
N LEU A 325 -0.16 -19.35 0.79
CA LEU A 325 -0.67 -20.61 0.26
C LEU A 325 0.39 -21.38 -0.54
N LEU A 326 1.20 -20.69 -1.34
CA LEU A 326 2.31 -21.30 -2.07
C LEU A 326 3.41 -21.80 -1.14
N ILE A 327 3.73 -21.07 -0.07
CA ILE A 327 4.66 -21.52 0.97
C ILE A 327 4.12 -22.79 1.64
N ILE A 328 2.88 -22.78 2.07
CA ILE A 328 2.23 -23.94 2.70
C ILE A 328 2.25 -25.13 1.73
N LYS A 329 1.91 -24.93 0.47
CA LYS A 329 1.98 -25.98 -0.56
C LYS A 329 3.41 -26.57 -0.65
N LYS A 330 4.43 -25.72 -0.74
CA LYS A 330 5.83 -26.15 -0.85
C LYS A 330 6.29 -26.94 0.37
N PHE A 331 5.86 -26.56 1.58
CA PHE A 331 6.21 -27.26 2.80
C PHE A 331 5.43 -28.56 3.01
N LEU A 332 4.11 -28.59 2.71
CA LEU A 332 3.26 -29.76 2.93
C LEU A 332 3.44 -30.83 1.84
N LEU A 333 3.60 -30.45 0.60
CA LEU A 333 3.64 -31.39 -0.53
C LEU A 333 5.06 -31.80 -0.92
N LYS A 334 6.11 -31.27 -0.25
CA LYS A 334 7.55 -31.66 -0.46
C LYS A 334 7.96 -31.83 -1.94
N ASN A 335 7.34 -31.12 -2.87
CA ASN A 335 7.67 -31.10 -4.28
C ASN A 335 8.30 -29.78 -4.68
#